data_e8f002988d4ba07b295fc129bd05bcc3
#
_entry.id   e8f002988d4ba07b295fc129bd05bcc3
#
_cell.length_a   1.000
_cell.length_b   1.000
_cell.length_c   1.000
_cell.angle_alpha   90.00
_cell.angle_beta   90.00
_cell.angle_gamma   90.00
#
_symmetry.space_group_name_H-M   'P 1'
#
loop_
_entity.id
_entity.type
_entity.pdbx_description
1 polymer ?
#
loop_
_entity_poly.entity_id
_entity_poly.type
_entity_poly.pdbx_seq_one_letter_code
_entity_poly.pdbx_strand_id
1 'polypeptide(L)'
;LDRDARKVEALNLIYVTKEPIFVHMYRPIDDDGSEGQTLWFGLEPQLTDEEENIRRSLIETLLQEAPSAPTFTTDDEFENILSGMIDRYTLLDTEARGAVRRQGRMWEVLGMDDKRIVVTKEQRDRLRYTIIRDLIRNGPLEPLLSDEMLEDIHSVGLKHVHMDHKVFGMVTSNIRFRERDLL
;
A
#
# COMPACT_ATOMS: atom_id res chain seq x y z
N LEU A 1 -4.42 -18.14 14.08
CA LEU A 1 -3.48 -19.17 13.59
C LEU A 1 -3.26 -20.22 14.68
N ASP A 2 -3.44 -21.49 14.32
CA ASP A 2 -3.31 -22.61 15.26
C ASP A 2 -1.82 -22.91 15.53
N ARG A 3 -1.46 -23.21 16.80
CA ARG A 3 -0.12 -23.67 17.20
C ARG A 3 0.31 -24.96 16.49
N ASP A 4 -0.65 -25.77 16.05
CA ASP A 4 -0.37 -27.00 15.31
C ASP A 4 0.13 -26.76 13.87
N ALA A 5 0.00 -25.56 13.33
CA ALA A 5 0.54 -25.19 12.02
C ALA A 5 2.08 -25.31 11.93
N ARG A 6 2.79 -25.38 13.08
CA ARG A 6 4.25 -25.60 13.12
C ARG A 6 4.71 -26.94 12.59
N LYS A 7 3.81 -27.93 12.56
CA LYS A 7 4.13 -29.33 12.20
C LYS A 7 3.97 -29.62 10.71
N VAL A 8 3.62 -28.61 9.91
CA VAL A 8 3.47 -28.79 8.48
C VAL A 8 4.85 -28.86 7.85
N GLU A 9 5.19 -29.97 7.19
CA GLU A 9 6.49 -30.19 6.53
C GLU A 9 6.82 -29.11 5.50
N ALA A 10 5.83 -28.58 4.80
CA ALA A 10 5.99 -27.45 3.88
C ALA A 10 5.02 -26.33 4.29
N LEU A 11 5.58 -25.26 4.86
CA LEU A 11 4.81 -24.07 5.17
C LEU A 11 4.57 -23.25 3.91
N ASN A 12 3.32 -23.07 3.54
CA ASN A 12 2.88 -22.19 2.46
C ASN A 12 1.49 -21.66 2.82
N LEU A 13 1.43 -20.53 3.51
CA LEU A 13 0.23 -20.00 4.11
C LEU A 13 0.05 -18.53 3.71
N ILE A 14 -1.16 -18.17 3.29
CA ILE A 14 -1.56 -16.77 3.07
C ILE A 14 -2.67 -16.42 4.06
N TYR A 15 -2.53 -15.28 4.72
CA TYR A 15 -3.57 -14.71 5.58
C TYR A 15 -3.68 -13.19 5.42
N VAL A 16 -4.83 -12.64 5.77
CA VAL A 16 -5.07 -11.20 5.79
C VAL A 16 -4.70 -10.65 7.17
N THR A 17 -4.01 -9.52 7.19
CA THR A 17 -3.77 -8.75 8.42
C THR A 17 -4.77 -7.61 8.54
N LYS A 18 -4.70 -6.64 7.64
CA LYS A 18 -5.61 -5.52 7.52
C LYS A 18 -5.78 -5.22 6.04
N GLU A 19 -6.99 -5.33 5.50
CA GLU A 19 -7.22 -5.01 4.09
C GLU A 19 -6.66 -3.63 3.71
N PRO A 20 -5.95 -3.56 2.57
CA PRO A 20 -5.70 -4.58 1.55
C PRO A 20 -4.36 -5.33 1.71
N ILE A 21 -3.84 -5.49 2.93
CA ILE A 21 -2.55 -6.11 3.24
C ILE A 21 -2.75 -7.60 3.54
N PHE A 22 -1.98 -8.44 2.86
CA PHE A 22 -1.91 -9.88 3.09
C PHE A 22 -0.49 -10.26 3.47
N VAL A 23 -0.36 -11.39 4.16
CA VAL A 23 0.93 -11.98 4.49
C VAL A 23 1.02 -13.36 3.86
N HIS A 24 2.13 -13.63 3.20
CA HIS A 24 2.48 -14.95 2.72
C HIS A 24 3.66 -15.47 3.53
N MET A 25 3.39 -16.53 4.30
CA MET A 25 4.40 -17.27 5.04
C MET A 25 4.86 -18.46 4.22
N TYR A 26 6.17 -18.57 4.03
CA TYR A 26 6.76 -19.65 3.24
C TYR A 26 8.03 -20.19 3.92
N ARG A 27 8.17 -21.52 3.92
CA ARG A 27 9.39 -22.18 4.37
C ARG A 27 9.87 -23.11 3.27
N PRO A 28 11.03 -22.81 2.64
CA PRO A 28 11.60 -23.71 1.66
C PRO A 28 12.03 -25.02 2.31
N ILE A 29 11.99 -26.09 1.53
CA ILE A 29 12.62 -27.36 1.86
C ILE A 29 13.84 -27.44 0.96
N ASP A 30 15.01 -27.63 1.55
CA ASP A 30 16.27 -27.76 0.83
C ASP A 30 16.39 -29.13 0.15
N ASP A 31 17.31 -29.27 -0.79
CA ASP A 31 17.50 -30.50 -1.58
C ASP A 31 17.82 -31.75 -0.72
N ASP A 32 18.34 -31.54 0.47
CA ASP A 32 18.61 -32.60 1.46
C ASP A 32 17.41 -32.91 2.36
N GLY A 33 16.27 -32.26 2.14
CA GLY A 33 15.05 -32.43 2.92
C GLY A 33 15.04 -31.65 4.24
N SER A 34 16.05 -30.82 4.50
CA SER A 34 16.04 -29.93 5.67
C SER A 34 15.09 -28.74 5.47
N GLU A 35 14.51 -28.25 6.59
CA GLU A 35 13.69 -27.06 6.58
C GLU A 35 14.59 -25.81 6.53
N GLY A 36 14.39 -24.98 5.51
CA GLY A 36 15.03 -23.67 5.44
C GLY A 36 14.42 -22.65 6.38
N GLN A 37 14.93 -21.44 6.36
CA GLN A 37 14.40 -20.35 7.18
C GLN A 37 12.97 -19.97 6.75
N THR A 38 12.10 -19.72 7.74
CA THR A 38 10.75 -19.22 7.48
C THR A 38 10.80 -17.79 6.97
N LEU A 39 10.19 -17.56 5.82
CA LEU A 39 10.11 -16.27 5.17
C LEU A 39 8.72 -15.68 5.35
N TRP A 40 8.68 -14.39 5.60
CA TRP A 40 7.47 -13.58 5.73
C TRP A 40 7.45 -12.55 4.59
N PHE A 41 6.39 -12.55 3.79
CA PHE A 41 6.20 -11.62 2.68
C PHE A 41 4.96 -10.77 2.94
N GLY A 42 5.17 -9.48 3.19
CA GLY A 42 4.07 -8.50 3.13
C GLY A 42 3.66 -8.29 1.68
N LEU A 43 2.40 -8.56 1.39
CA LEU A 43 1.78 -8.38 0.09
C LEU A 43 0.82 -7.20 0.19
N GLU A 44 1.14 -6.12 -0.49
CA GLU A 44 0.35 -4.89 -0.52
C GLU A 44 0.15 -4.42 -1.96
N PRO A 45 -0.84 -3.56 -2.25
CA PRO A 45 -1.03 -2.98 -3.57
C PRO A 45 0.25 -2.30 -4.07
N GLN A 46 0.74 -2.73 -5.23
CA GLN A 46 1.90 -2.15 -5.88
C GLN A 46 1.48 -1.24 -7.02
N LEU A 47 2.18 -0.13 -7.18
CA LEU A 47 2.02 0.76 -8.32
C LEU A 47 2.92 0.33 -9.49
N THR A 48 2.41 0.47 -10.69
CA THR A 48 3.22 0.40 -11.91
C THR A 48 4.04 1.69 -12.06
N ASP A 49 5.03 1.70 -12.96
CA ASP A 49 5.82 2.90 -13.25
C ASP A 49 4.95 4.07 -13.73
N GLU A 50 3.89 3.79 -14.49
CA GLU A 50 2.92 4.78 -14.91
C GLU A 50 2.12 5.34 -13.71
N GLU A 51 1.65 4.48 -12.85
CA GLU A 51 0.92 4.87 -11.63
C GLU A 51 1.81 5.63 -10.65
N GLU A 52 3.11 5.34 -10.58
CA GLU A 52 4.07 6.13 -9.80
C GLU A 52 4.20 7.57 -10.32
N ASN A 53 4.16 7.77 -11.64
CA ASN A 53 4.14 9.12 -12.21
C ASN A 53 2.83 9.84 -11.88
N ILE A 54 1.70 9.14 -11.95
CA ILE A 54 0.40 9.66 -11.51
C ILE A 54 0.43 10.02 -10.03
N ARG A 55 0.96 9.15 -9.17
CA ARG A 55 1.10 9.40 -7.73
C ARG A 55 1.88 10.67 -7.45
N ARG A 56 3.01 10.85 -8.13
CA ARG A 56 3.86 12.05 -7.96
C ARG A 56 3.10 13.33 -8.33
N SER A 57 2.47 13.35 -9.50
CA SER A 57 1.67 14.49 -9.95
C SER A 57 0.50 14.79 -9.02
N LEU A 58 -0.15 13.74 -8.50
CA LEU A 58 -1.24 13.87 -7.56
C LEU A 58 -0.77 14.45 -6.22
N ILE A 59 0.34 13.97 -5.67
CA ILE A 59 0.95 14.52 -4.44
C ILE A 59 1.32 15.99 -4.62
N GLU A 60 1.92 16.39 -5.75
CA GLU A 60 2.21 17.80 -6.04
C GLU A 60 0.94 18.66 -6.01
N THR A 61 -0.15 18.18 -6.61
CA THR A 61 -1.45 18.85 -6.59
C THR A 61 -2.01 18.95 -5.16
N LEU A 62 -1.96 17.85 -4.40
CA LEU A 62 -2.42 17.82 -3.01
C LEU A 62 -1.66 18.80 -2.13
N LEU A 63 -0.34 18.91 -2.30
CA LEU A 63 0.51 19.87 -1.56
C LEU A 63 0.17 21.31 -1.92
N GLN A 64 -0.14 21.62 -3.18
CA GLN A 64 -0.57 22.96 -3.59
C GLN A 64 -1.91 23.36 -2.97
N GLU A 65 -2.81 22.41 -2.78
CA GLU A 65 -4.14 22.64 -2.21
C GLU A 65 -4.17 22.54 -0.68
N ALA A 66 -3.12 21.99 -0.06
CA ALA A 66 -3.05 21.80 1.40
C ALA A 66 -3.36 23.05 2.22
N PRO A 67 -2.94 24.30 1.83
CA PRO A 67 -3.28 25.50 2.59
C PRO A 67 -4.79 25.79 2.64
N SER A 68 -5.56 25.26 1.71
CA SER A 68 -7.02 25.42 1.62
C SER A 68 -7.79 24.25 2.25
N ALA A 69 -7.09 23.22 2.70
CA ALA A 69 -7.70 22.05 3.30
C ALA A 69 -8.31 22.37 4.68
N PRO A 70 -9.37 21.67 5.09
CA PRO A 70 -9.90 21.76 6.45
C PRO A 70 -8.83 21.40 7.49
N THR A 71 -8.91 22.01 8.67
CA THR A 71 -8.08 21.59 9.81
C THR A 71 -8.53 20.22 10.31
N PHE A 72 -7.60 19.45 10.80
CA PHE A 72 -7.85 18.12 11.38
C PHE A 72 -7.14 17.98 12.73
N THR A 73 -7.61 17.07 13.55
CA THR A 73 -7.06 16.78 14.88
C THR A 73 -6.67 15.32 15.06
N THR A 74 -7.16 14.44 14.20
CA THR A 74 -6.86 13.00 14.21
C THR A 74 -6.39 12.51 12.85
N ASP A 75 -5.66 11.39 12.85
CA ASP A 75 -5.21 10.74 11.62
C ASP A 75 -6.40 10.28 10.76
N ASP A 76 -7.49 9.84 11.38
CA ASP A 76 -8.70 9.43 10.66
C ASP A 76 -9.37 10.60 9.94
N GLU A 77 -9.42 11.79 10.58
CA GLU A 77 -9.90 13.01 9.93
C GLU A 77 -9.00 13.39 8.74
N PHE A 78 -7.69 13.30 8.92
CA PHE A 78 -6.74 13.57 7.86
C PHE A 78 -6.87 12.57 6.70
N GLU A 79 -7.02 11.27 7.00
CA GLU A 79 -7.26 10.23 5.98
C GLU A 79 -8.53 10.50 5.17
N ASN A 80 -9.62 10.92 5.82
CA ASN A 80 -10.87 11.27 5.15
C ASN A 80 -10.71 12.50 4.24
N ILE A 81 -10.04 13.55 4.71
CA ILE A 81 -9.74 14.75 3.92
C ILE A 81 -8.90 14.37 2.69
N LEU A 82 -7.82 13.63 2.90
CA LEU A 82 -6.92 13.23 1.84
C LEU A 82 -7.62 12.33 0.80
N SER A 83 -8.44 11.39 1.26
CA SER A 83 -9.27 10.55 0.38
C SER A 83 -10.22 11.39 -0.47
N GLY A 84 -10.89 12.37 0.14
CA GLY A 84 -11.78 13.29 -0.59
C GLY A 84 -11.03 14.16 -1.60
N MET A 85 -9.82 14.58 -1.30
CA MET A 85 -8.97 15.31 -2.23
C MET A 85 -8.54 14.41 -3.40
N ILE A 86 -8.15 13.18 -3.15
CA ILE A 86 -7.81 12.20 -4.21
C ILE A 86 -9.01 12.00 -5.14
N ASP A 87 -10.22 11.84 -4.60
CA ASP A 87 -11.45 11.71 -5.40
C ASP A 87 -11.73 12.97 -6.24
N ARG A 88 -11.46 14.15 -5.69
CA ARG A 88 -11.64 15.44 -6.39
C ARG A 88 -10.70 15.57 -7.60
N TYR A 89 -9.45 15.14 -7.49
CA TYR A 89 -8.43 15.29 -8.53
C TYR A 89 -8.26 14.07 -9.43
N THR A 90 -9.08 13.04 -9.23
CA THR A 90 -9.16 11.89 -10.13
C THR A 90 -10.56 11.77 -10.72
N LEU A 91 -10.64 11.27 -11.96
CA LEU A 91 -11.89 10.96 -12.64
C LEU A 91 -11.88 9.49 -13.06
N LEU A 92 -12.91 8.75 -12.73
CA LEU A 92 -13.00 7.37 -13.20
C LEU A 92 -13.21 7.32 -14.71
N ASP A 93 -12.53 6.40 -15.38
CA ASP A 93 -12.61 6.19 -16.82
C ASP A 93 -14.04 5.88 -17.29
N THR A 94 -14.82 5.18 -16.46
CA THR A 94 -16.25 4.92 -16.69
C THR A 94 -17.08 6.19 -16.68
N GLU A 95 -16.76 7.16 -15.81
CA GLU A 95 -17.42 8.47 -15.74
C GLU A 95 -16.99 9.34 -16.90
N ALA A 96 -15.69 9.34 -17.25
CA ALA A 96 -15.15 10.06 -18.39
C ALA A 96 -15.81 9.60 -19.71
N ARG A 97 -15.89 8.28 -19.94
CA ARG A 97 -16.58 7.72 -21.12
C ARG A 97 -18.07 8.05 -21.15
N GLY A 98 -18.71 8.02 -19.98
CA GLY A 98 -20.12 8.41 -19.83
C GLY A 98 -20.38 9.87 -20.17
N ALA A 99 -19.48 10.76 -19.76
CA ALA A 99 -19.55 12.19 -20.06
C ALA A 99 -19.34 12.48 -21.55
N VAL A 100 -18.33 11.87 -22.17
CA VAL A 100 -18.08 11.99 -23.63
C VAL A 100 -19.27 11.49 -24.43
N ARG A 101 -19.93 10.39 -24.03
CA ARG A 101 -21.10 9.84 -24.72
C ARG A 101 -22.34 10.70 -24.59
N ARG A 102 -22.53 11.45 -23.47
CA ARG A 102 -23.70 12.30 -23.23
C ARG A 102 -23.58 13.70 -23.84
N GLN A 103 -22.40 14.22 -24.02
CA GLN A 103 -22.16 15.66 -24.21
C GLN A 103 -21.21 15.99 -25.36
N GLY A 104 -20.99 15.15 -26.33
CA GLY A 104 -20.10 15.42 -27.47
C GLY A 104 -19.71 16.90 -27.59
N ARG A 105 -18.43 17.24 -27.59
CA ARG A 105 -17.88 18.62 -27.73
C ARG A 105 -18.10 19.64 -26.58
N MET A 106 -18.78 19.30 -25.49
CA MET A 106 -19.13 20.31 -24.47
C MET A 106 -17.96 20.65 -23.53
N TRP A 107 -16.89 19.87 -23.53
CA TRP A 107 -15.68 20.13 -22.74
C TRP A 107 -14.94 21.40 -23.19
N GLU A 108 -14.93 21.67 -24.50
CA GLU A 108 -14.34 22.91 -25.07
C GLU A 108 -15.20 24.15 -24.77
N VAL A 109 -16.52 24.00 -24.58
CA VAL A 109 -17.44 25.11 -24.41
C VAL A 109 -17.52 25.59 -22.96
N LEU A 110 -17.26 24.72 -21.95
CA LEU A 110 -17.40 25.07 -20.55
C LEU A 110 -16.12 25.66 -19.91
N GLY A 111 -15.00 25.77 -20.66
CA GLY A 111 -13.76 26.36 -20.13
C GLY A 111 -13.26 25.67 -18.88
N MET A 112 -13.71 24.46 -18.61
CA MET A 112 -13.23 23.66 -17.49
C MET A 112 -11.88 23.07 -17.91
N ASP A 113 -10.82 23.73 -17.48
CA ASP A 113 -9.49 23.15 -17.40
C ASP A 113 -9.55 22.04 -16.35
N ASP A 114 -10.06 20.88 -16.78
CA ASP A 114 -10.28 19.73 -15.89
C ASP A 114 -8.93 19.10 -15.59
N LYS A 115 -8.29 19.59 -14.53
CA LYS A 115 -7.01 19.10 -14.02
C LYS A 115 -7.08 17.68 -13.45
N ARG A 116 -8.24 17.03 -13.54
CA ARG A 116 -8.43 15.68 -13.00
C ARG A 116 -7.73 14.64 -13.87
N ILE A 117 -7.05 13.73 -13.21
CA ILE A 117 -6.36 12.62 -13.84
C ILE A 117 -7.37 11.49 -14.05
N VAL A 118 -7.50 10.99 -15.29
CA VAL A 118 -8.38 9.86 -15.58
C VAL A 118 -7.72 8.56 -15.15
N VAL A 119 -8.40 7.80 -14.31
CA VAL A 119 -7.90 6.53 -13.75
C VAL A 119 -9.00 5.47 -13.74
N THR A 120 -8.63 4.19 -13.70
CA THR A 120 -9.59 3.13 -13.37
C THR A 120 -9.89 3.12 -11.87
N LYS A 121 -10.94 2.40 -11.47
CA LYS A 121 -11.24 2.24 -10.04
C LYS A 121 -10.07 1.58 -9.30
N GLU A 122 -9.52 0.52 -9.86
CA GLU A 122 -8.41 -0.24 -9.28
C GLU A 122 -7.15 0.62 -9.15
N GLN A 123 -6.86 1.48 -10.13
CA GLN A 123 -5.76 2.44 -10.07
C GLN A 123 -5.97 3.46 -8.95
N ARG A 124 -7.19 4.04 -8.86
CA ARG A 124 -7.54 4.98 -7.78
C ARG A 124 -7.37 4.34 -6.41
N ASP A 125 -7.81 3.09 -6.23
CA ASP A 125 -7.73 2.39 -4.95
C ASP A 125 -6.26 2.11 -4.57
N ARG A 126 -5.41 1.70 -5.52
CA ARG A 126 -3.96 1.55 -5.29
C ARG A 126 -3.27 2.88 -4.98
N LEU A 127 -3.56 3.93 -5.72
CA LEU A 127 -3.03 5.27 -5.48
C LEU A 127 -3.43 5.79 -4.10
N ARG A 128 -4.70 5.65 -3.73
CA ARG A 128 -5.21 6.04 -2.41
C ARG A 128 -4.49 5.29 -1.31
N TYR A 129 -4.42 3.96 -1.41
CA TYR A 129 -3.72 3.15 -0.43
C TYR A 129 -2.27 3.62 -0.23
N THR A 130 -1.52 3.75 -1.33
CA THR A 130 -0.10 4.10 -1.28
C THR A 130 0.12 5.50 -0.72
N ILE A 131 -0.69 6.49 -1.14
CA ILE A 131 -0.58 7.86 -0.65
C ILE A 131 -0.90 7.95 0.85
N ILE A 132 -1.98 7.31 1.31
CA ILE A 132 -2.36 7.27 2.74
C ILE A 132 -1.30 6.54 3.55
N ARG A 133 -0.82 5.39 3.08
CA ARG A 133 0.24 4.63 3.72
C ARG A 133 1.50 5.49 3.94
N ASP A 134 1.93 6.24 2.91
CA ASP A 134 3.18 6.99 2.93
C ASP A 134 3.07 8.34 3.68
N LEU A 135 1.89 8.99 3.68
CA LEU A 135 1.71 10.32 4.30
C LEU A 135 1.13 10.29 5.71
N ILE A 136 0.36 9.26 6.07
CA ILE A 136 -0.36 9.20 7.35
C ILE A 136 0.10 8.02 8.19
N ARG A 137 0.36 6.87 7.56
CA ARG A 137 0.69 5.63 8.24
C ARG A 137 2.20 5.42 8.28
N ASN A 138 2.63 4.18 8.36
CA ASN A 138 4.02 3.82 8.62
C ASN A 138 4.85 3.57 7.34
N GLY A 139 4.37 4.03 6.18
CA GLY A 139 5.06 3.82 4.91
C GLY A 139 5.37 2.34 4.65
N PRO A 140 6.62 2.01 4.26
CA PRO A 140 7.00 0.62 3.96
C PRO A 140 6.90 -0.34 5.15
N LEU A 141 6.80 0.17 6.39
CA LEU A 141 6.63 -0.65 7.59
C LEU A 141 5.17 -1.00 7.88
N GLU A 142 4.22 -0.40 7.19
CA GLU A 142 2.79 -0.63 7.45
C GLU A 142 2.40 -2.11 7.42
N PRO A 143 2.88 -2.96 6.49
CA PRO A 143 2.58 -4.38 6.51
C PRO A 143 3.07 -5.10 7.77
N LEU A 144 4.24 -4.73 8.29
CA LEU A 144 4.78 -5.32 9.52
C LEU A 144 3.97 -4.92 10.74
N LEU A 145 3.68 -3.62 10.86
CA LEU A 145 2.97 -3.06 12.02
C LEU A 145 1.48 -3.40 12.03
N SER A 146 0.94 -3.82 10.88
CA SER A 146 -0.44 -4.29 10.75
C SER A 146 -0.60 -5.78 11.07
N ASP A 147 0.47 -6.53 11.26
CA ASP A 147 0.42 -7.96 11.54
C ASP A 147 0.46 -8.21 13.04
N GLU A 148 -0.71 -8.46 13.63
CA GLU A 148 -0.86 -8.78 15.06
C GLU A 148 -0.15 -10.10 15.49
N MET A 149 0.29 -10.90 14.51
CA MET A 149 1.03 -12.12 14.78
C MET A 149 2.53 -11.90 15.01
N LEU A 150 3.02 -10.69 14.76
CA LEU A 150 4.40 -10.29 15.08
C LEU A 150 4.48 -9.74 16.51
N GLU A 151 5.54 -10.13 17.24
CA GLU A 151 5.81 -9.67 18.61
C GLU A 151 6.92 -8.64 18.62
N ASP A 152 8.07 -8.99 18.02
CA ASP A 152 9.25 -8.14 17.97
C ASP A 152 9.74 -7.97 16.53
N ILE A 153 10.16 -6.74 16.19
CA ILE A 153 10.70 -6.40 14.87
C ILE A 153 12.15 -5.95 15.04
N HIS A 154 13.09 -6.68 14.45
CA HIS A 154 14.51 -6.43 14.53
C HIS A 154 15.06 -5.96 13.19
N SER A 155 15.56 -4.74 13.13
CA SER A 155 16.25 -4.21 11.95
C SER A 155 17.71 -3.90 12.30
N VAL A 156 18.63 -4.51 11.58
CA VAL A 156 20.06 -4.24 11.71
C VAL A 156 20.58 -3.59 10.44
N GLY A 157 20.63 -2.27 10.45
CA GLY A 157 21.10 -1.46 9.31
C GLY A 157 20.15 -1.57 8.10
N LEU A 158 20.72 -1.63 6.89
CA LEU A 158 20.00 -1.68 5.61
C LEU A 158 19.69 -3.13 5.15
N LYS A 159 19.74 -4.09 6.03
CA LYS A 159 19.52 -5.50 5.71
C LYS A 159 18.05 -5.88 5.81
N HIS A 160 17.77 -7.17 5.68
CA HIS A 160 16.44 -7.71 5.92
C HIS A 160 15.97 -7.43 7.35
N VAL A 161 14.69 -7.17 7.49
CA VAL A 161 14.04 -7.10 8.79
C VAL A 161 13.73 -8.52 9.25
N HIS A 162 14.14 -8.85 10.46
CA HIS A 162 13.82 -10.09 11.14
C HIS A 162 12.74 -9.83 12.18
N MET A 163 11.86 -10.78 12.40
CA MET A 163 10.75 -10.62 13.33
C MET A 163 10.52 -11.91 14.10
N ASP A 164 10.00 -11.77 15.31
CA ASP A 164 9.49 -12.90 16.09
C ASP A 164 7.98 -13.03 15.86
N HIS A 165 7.60 -14.14 15.23
CA HIS A 165 6.19 -14.45 14.93
C HIS A 165 5.66 -15.42 15.99
N LYS A 166 4.48 -15.10 16.58
CA LYS A 166 3.84 -15.85 17.68
C LYS A 166 3.75 -17.36 17.48
N VAL A 167 3.60 -17.81 16.23
CA VAL A 167 3.43 -19.23 15.90
C VAL A 167 4.72 -19.83 15.35
N PHE A 168 5.43 -19.10 14.49
CA PHE A 168 6.56 -19.64 13.72
C PHE A 168 7.94 -19.31 14.30
N GLY A 169 8.01 -18.48 15.36
CA GLY A 169 9.27 -17.99 15.92
C GLY A 169 9.95 -17.01 14.98
N MET A 170 11.27 -17.00 14.94
CA MET A 170 12.03 -16.06 14.12
C MET A 170 11.78 -16.26 12.64
N VAL A 171 11.36 -15.18 11.96
CA VAL A 171 11.10 -15.14 10.52
C VAL A 171 11.84 -13.97 9.88
N THR A 172 12.09 -14.06 8.59
CA THR A 172 12.76 -13.00 7.81
C THR A 172 11.77 -12.40 6.81
N SER A 173 11.68 -11.06 6.78
CA SER A 173 10.79 -10.37 5.84
C SER A 173 11.43 -10.15 4.47
N ASN A 174 10.58 -9.86 3.47
CA ASN A 174 11.01 -9.34 2.17
C ASN A 174 11.30 -7.83 2.20
N ILE A 175 11.02 -7.15 3.31
CA ILE A 175 11.24 -5.71 3.44
C ILE A 175 12.73 -5.43 3.65
N ARG A 176 13.25 -4.48 2.87
CA ARG A 176 14.64 -4.01 2.95
C ARG A 176 14.63 -2.50 2.90
N PHE A 177 15.37 -1.88 3.80
CA PHE A 177 15.63 -0.45 3.73
C PHE A 177 16.76 -0.18 2.73
N ARG A 178 16.59 0.84 1.90
CA ARG A 178 17.63 1.35 0.99
C ARG A 178 18.17 2.65 1.57
N GLU A 179 19.38 3.00 1.22
CA GLU A 179 20.03 4.25 1.67
C GLU A 179 19.16 5.50 1.41
N ARG A 180 18.41 5.50 0.32
CA ARG A 180 17.45 6.56 -0.05
C ARG A 180 16.20 6.63 0.83
N ASP A 181 15.88 5.58 1.56
CA ASP A 181 14.69 5.49 2.42
C ASP A 181 14.99 6.05 3.83
N LEU A 182 16.25 6.45 4.09
CA LEU A 182 16.74 7.01 5.34
C LEU A 182 16.91 8.55 5.30
N LEU A 183 16.66 9.18 4.16
CA LEU A 183 16.77 10.63 3.95
C LEU A 183 15.41 11.30 3.90
#